data_fbc0f42705372fb9cea86fbb5ec3ada4
#
_entry.id   fbc0f42705372fb9cea86fbb5ec3ada4
#
_cell.length_a   1.000
_cell.length_b   1.000
_cell.length_c   1.000
_cell.angle_alpha   90.00
_cell.angle_beta   90.00
_cell.angle_gamma   90.00
#
_symmetry.space_group_name_H-M   'P 1'
#
loop_
_entity.id
_entity.type
_entity.pdbx_description
1 polymer ?
#
loop_
_entity_poly.entity_id
_entity_poly.type
_entity_poly.pdbx_seq_one_letter_code
_entity_poly.pdbx_strand_id
1 'polypeptide(L)'
;LDPNEQSLFVGIRSTFYRLSSIFGQGVLVVIAGILEQKMGDVPKAWSVTLLAGSALFSALTLWHIFRLPAPSSDSMRNPSGAKDIIKDFGRTFVTFFSKKGIWIAMLFMLLYRLPEAFLVKMMNPFLLDSVAKGGLGLTTQSVGLVYGTIGIAALTVGGVLGGIAASKWGLKKSMWPMAMALTLPCLSFVFLSLWQPDSLWIIGSCVALDQFGYGFGFTAYMLYLIYFSEGEFKTAHYSLCTAFMALSMMLPGMVAGYVQEWLGYTWFFGFVMV
;
A
#
# COMPACT_ATOMS: atom_id res chain seq x y z
N LEU A 1 0.45 17.15 16.74
CA LEU A 1 1.26 17.52 15.56
C LEU A 1 0.49 18.54 14.73
N ASP A 2 1.17 19.56 14.28
CA ASP A 2 0.66 20.50 13.27
C ASP A 2 0.28 19.72 12.00
N PRO A 3 -0.80 20.11 11.26
CA PRO A 3 -1.18 19.47 10.01
C PRO A 3 -0.04 19.35 8.98
N ASN A 4 0.88 20.31 8.96
CA ASN A 4 2.05 20.30 8.08
C ASN A 4 3.07 19.22 8.49
N GLU A 5 3.34 19.09 9.78
CA GLU A 5 4.20 18.05 10.33
C GLU A 5 3.57 16.65 10.11
N GLN A 6 2.26 16.53 10.31
CA GLN A 6 1.53 15.29 10.08
C GLN A 6 1.69 14.79 8.65
N SER A 7 1.63 15.69 7.66
CA SER A 7 1.82 15.37 6.24
C SER A 7 3.22 14.82 5.95
N LEU A 8 4.25 15.43 6.52
CA LEU A 8 5.63 14.98 6.39
C LEU A 8 5.82 13.59 7.01
N PHE A 9 5.31 13.40 8.25
CA PHE A 9 5.41 12.13 8.95
C PHE A 9 4.67 10.99 8.26
N VAL A 10 3.56 11.25 7.56
CA VAL A 10 2.86 10.24 6.74
C VAL A 10 3.75 9.73 5.61
N GLY A 11 4.47 10.63 4.92
CA GLY A 11 5.43 10.23 3.88
C GLY A 11 6.58 9.37 4.43
N ILE A 12 7.19 9.81 5.55
CA ILE A 12 8.26 9.07 6.24
C ILE A 12 7.75 7.69 6.72
N ARG A 13 6.59 7.64 7.36
CA ARG A 13 5.96 6.40 7.82
C ARG A 13 5.72 5.42 6.66
N SER A 14 5.24 5.92 5.53
CA SER A 14 5.02 5.09 4.34
C SER A 14 6.32 4.45 3.85
N THR A 15 7.42 5.19 3.87
CA THR A 15 8.76 4.69 3.53
C THR A 15 9.19 3.55 4.47
N PHE A 16 9.10 3.75 5.79
CA PHE A 16 9.46 2.72 6.76
C PHE A 16 8.56 1.48 6.68
N TYR A 17 7.26 1.65 6.42
CA TYR A 17 6.35 0.54 6.17
C TYR A 17 6.82 -0.33 4.99
N ARG A 18 7.27 0.28 3.91
CA ARG A 18 7.76 -0.44 2.74
C ARG A 18 9.09 -1.13 2.98
N LEU A 19 10.03 -0.47 3.65
CA LEU A 19 11.28 -1.09 4.07
C LEU A 19 11.02 -2.33 4.94
N SER A 20 10.08 -2.23 5.89
CA SER A 20 9.65 -3.36 6.71
C SER A 20 9.02 -4.49 5.88
N SER A 21 8.23 -4.15 4.85
CA SER A 21 7.64 -5.15 3.95
C SER A 21 8.70 -5.89 3.14
N ILE A 22 9.74 -5.19 2.65
CA ILE A 22 10.88 -5.82 1.97
C ILE A 22 11.61 -6.76 2.91
N PHE A 23 11.85 -6.32 4.14
CA PHE A 23 12.50 -7.15 5.14
C PHE A 23 11.67 -8.40 5.44
N GLY A 24 10.37 -8.26 5.70
CA GLY A 24 9.48 -9.39 6.00
C GLY A 24 9.30 -10.35 4.82
N GLN A 25 9.04 -9.83 3.63
CA GLN A 25 8.74 -10.66 2.45
C GLN A 25 10.00 -11.08 1.68
N GLY A 26 11.10 -10.35 1.81
CA GLY A 26 12.36 -10.65 1.13
C GLY A 26 13.35 -11.36 2.05
N VAL A 27 13.85 -10.66 3.06
CA VAL A 27 14.97 -11.16 3.89
C VAL A 27 14.59 -12.44 4.63
N LEU A 28 13.40 -12.51 5.25
CA LEU A 28 12.98 -13.71 5.98
C LEU A 28 12.80 -14.91 5.05
N VAL A 29 12.28 -14.70 3.83
CA VAL A 29 12.12 -15.78 2.85
C VAL A 29 13.49 -16.28 2.36
N VAL A 30 14.43 -15.37 2.12
CA VAL A 30 15.82 -15.76 1.76
C VAL A 30 16.49 -16.56 2.89
N ILE A 31 16.31 -16.14 4.15
CA ILE A 31 16.84 -16.88 5.31
C ILE A 31 16.22 -18.28 5.37
N ALA A 32 14.89 -18.40 5.19
CA ALA A 32 14.23 -19.70 5.14
C ALA A 32 14.81 -20.59 4.04
N GLY A 33 15.02 -20.07 2.83
CA GLY A 33 15.62 -20.81 1.71
C GLY A 33 17.06 -21.27 1.99
N ILE A 34 17.89 -20.42 2.61
CA ILE A 34 19.25 -20.80 3.01
C ILE A 34 19.23 -21.93 4.07
N LEU A 35 18.33 -21.80 5.04
CA LEU A 35 18.19 -22.83 6.09
C LEU A 35 17.66 -24.15 5.52
N GLU A 36 16.73 -24.10 4.56
CA GLU A 36 16.23 -25.28 3.85
C GLU A 36 17.36 -26.04 3.15
N GLN A 37 18.22 -25.33 2.42
CA GLN A 37 19.39 -25.94 1.76
C GLN A 37 20.37 -26.57 2.76
N LYS A 38 20.54 -25.96 3.94
CA LYS A 38 21.46 -26.49 4.97
C LYS A 38 20.88 -27.62 5.78
N MET A 39 19.60 -27.61 6.06
CA MET A 39 18.94 -28.56 6.98
C MET A 39 18.28 -29.73 6.24
N GLY A 40 18.00 -29.59 4.94
CA GLY A 40 17.29 -30.57 4.14
C GLY A 40 15.82 -30.81 4.57
N ASP A 41 15.25 -29.88 5.36
CA ASP A 41 13.92 -30.03 5.99
C ASP A 41 13.19 -28.68 5.94
N VAL A 42 12.24 -28.57 5.01
CA VAL A 42 11.46 -27.33 4.78
C VAL A 42 10.69 -26.88 6.03
N PRO A 43 9.90 -27.75 6.71
CA PRO A 43 9.19 -27.39 7.93
C PRO A 43 10.09 -26.83 9.03
N LYS A 44 11.26 -27.44 9.25
CA LYS A 44 12.22 -26.97 10.27
C LYS A 44 12.83 -25.62 9.89
N ALA A 45 13.21 -25.42 8.63
CA ALA A 45 13.76 -24.16 8.14
C ALA A 45 12.77 -23.01 8.37
N TRP A 46 11.52 -23.20 8.02
CA TRP A 46 10.46 -22.22 8.26
C TRP A 46 10.18 -22.02 9.75
N SER A 47 10.18 -23.07 10.56
CA SER A 47 9.99 -22.96 12.00
C SER A 47 11.06 -22.08 12.64
N VAL A 48 12.35 -22.30 12.31
CA VAL A 48 13.46 -21.49 12.82
C VAL A 48 13.33 -20.04 12.37
N THR A 49 13.00 -19.81 11.09
CA THR A 49 12.81 -18.44 10.55
C THR A 49 11.67 -17.71 11.25
N LEU A 50 10.54 -18.37 11.46
CA LEU A 50 9.39 -17.78 12.15
C LEU A 50 9.67 -17.54 13.64
N LEU A 51 10.43 -18.43 14.30
CA LEU A 51 10.89 -18.20 15.67
C LEU A 51 11.80 -16.98 15.77
N ALA A 52 12.74 -16.82 14.84
CA ALA A 52 13.59 -15.62 14.79
C ALA A 52 12.75 -14.33 14.57
N GLY A 53 11.76 -14.38 13.67
CA GLY A 53 10.79 -13.32 13.48
C GLY A 53 10.01 -12.99 14.75
N SER A 54 9.49 -14.02 15.44
CA SER A 54 8.77 -13.87 16.70
C SER A 54 9.65 -13.28 17.81
N ALA A 55 10.90 -13.67 17.89
CA ALA A 55 11.86 -13.11 18.84
C ALA A 55 12.10 -11.62 18.58
N LEU A 56 12.27 -11.24 17.29
CA LEU A 56 12.39 -9.84 16.89
C LEU A 56 11.16 -9.03 17.27
N PHE A 57 9.95 -9.52 16.97
CA PHE A 57 8.71 -8.84 17.33
C PHE A 57 8.54 -8.71 18.84
N SER A 58 8.91 -9.75 19.62
CA SER A 58 8.87 -9.70 21.07
C SER A 58 9.83 -8.63 21.62
N ALA A 59 11.06 -8.57 21.08
CA ALA A 59 12.03 -7.55 21.47
C ALA A 59 11.54 -6.14 21.15
N LEU A 60 10.96 -5.92 19.96
CA LEU A 60 10.36 -4.65 19.58
C LEU A 60 9.16 -4.28 20.46
N THR A 61 8.33 -5.26 20.82
CA THR A 61 7.19 -5.04 21.73
C THR A 61 7.68 -4.58 23.11
N LEU A 62 8.67 -5.26 23.68
CA LEU A 62 9.27 -4.86 24.94
C LEU A 62 9.88 -3.45 24.85
N TRP A 63 10.62 -3.16 23.77
CA TRP A 63 11.15 -1.82 23.53
C TRP A 63 10.05 -0.76 23.51
N HIS A 64 8.93 -1.02 22.80
CA HIS A 64 7.82 -0.08 22.71
C HIS A 64 7.14 0.16 24.07
N ILE A 65 6.97 -0.87 24.90
CA ILE A 65 6.40 -0.72 26.25
C ILE A 65 7.17 0.32 27.07
N PHE A 66 8.51 0.36 26.93
CA PHE A 66 9.35 1.28 27.72
C PHE A 66 9.56 2.64 27.05
N ARG A 67 9.36 2.76 25.74
CA ARG A 67 9.75 3.97 24.99
C ARG A 67 8.61 4.74 24.35
N LEU A 68 7.44 4.12 24.15
CA LEU A 68 6.31 4.85 23.59
C LEU A 68 5.79 5.87 24.62
N PRO A 69 5.61 7.15 24.21
CA PRO A 69 5.00 8.14 25.07
C PRO A 69 3.53 7.78 25.31
N ALA A 70 3.08 7.88 26.56
CA ALA A 70 1.67 7.81 26.90
C ALA A 70 1.10 9.24 26.80
N PRO A 71 0.34 9.59 25.74
CA PRO A 71 -0.25 10.90 25.62
C PRO A 71 -1.31 11.11 26.71
N SER A 72 -1.38 12.32 27.29
CA SER A 72 -2.36 12.67 28.32
C SER A 72 -3.82 12.55 27.86
N SER A 73 -4.05 12.54 26.53
CA SER A 73 -5.36 12.29 25.94
C SER A 73 -5.76 10.81 25.94
N ASP A 74 -4.83 9.91 26.25
CA ASP A 74 -5.05 8.46 26.35
C ASP A 74 -5.56 8.08 27.75
N SER A 75 -6.54 8.85 28.25
CA SER A 75 -7.25 8.49 29.47
C SER A 75 -7.98 7.19 29.23
N MET A 76 -7.52 6.11 29.85
CA MET A 76 -8.28 4.86 29.90
C MET A 76 -9.69 5.18 30.40
N ARG A 77 -10.64 5.18 29.51
CA ARG A 77 -12.04 5.03 29.85
C ARG A 77 -12.15 3.63 30.42
N ASN A 78 -12.09 3.49 31.74
CA ASN A 78 -12.27 2.19 32.40
C ASN A 78 -13.68 1.73 32.07
N PRO A 79 -13.86 0.76 31.14
CA PRO A 79 -15.18 0.23 30.89
C PRO A 79 -15.62 -0.53 32.13
N SER A 80 -16.75 -0.15 32.70
CA SER A 80 -17.30 -0.72 33.93
C SER A 80 -17.76 -2.19 33.76
N GLY A 81 -17.68 -2.73 32.52
CA GLY A 81 -18.03 -4.12 32.20
C GLY A 81 -18.07 -4.44 30.69
N ALA A 82 -18.21 -5.71 30.34
CA ALA A 82 -18.29 -6.18 28.95
C ALA A 82 -19.43 -5.52 28.16
N LYS A 83 -20.54 -5.14 28.81
CA LYS A 83 -21.67 -4.44 28.19
C LYS A 83 -21.28 -3.04 27.69
N ASP A 84 -20.43 -2.32 28.42
CA ASP A 84 -19.96 -0.98 28.02
C ASP A 84 -19.02 -1.08 26.84
N ILE A 85 -18.16 -2.10 26.78
CA ILE A 85 -17.29 -2.37 25.63
C ILE A 85 -18.10 -2.62 24.36
N ILE A 86 -19.13 -3.47 24.45
CA ILE A 86 -20.01 -3.78 23.28
C ILE A 86 -20.79 -2.54 22.87
N LYS A 87 -21.28 -1.75 23.82
CA LYS A 87 -21.98 -0.49 23.56
C LYS A 87 -21.09 0.54 22.88
N ASP A 88 -19.87 0.73 23.36
CA ASP A 88 -18.90 1.65 22.76
C ASP A 88 -18.45 1.18 21.36
N PHE A 89 -18.30 -0.12 21.16
CA PHE A 89 -18.06 -0.71 19.85
C PHE A 89 -19.21 -0.41 18.88
N GLY A 90 -20.44 -0.69 19.27
CA GLY A 90 -21.63 -0.35 18.46
C GLY A 90 -21.73 1.15 18.17
N ARG A 91 -21.49 1.99 19.18
CA ARG A 91 -21.48 3.45 19.06
C ARG A 91 -20.42 3.95 18.05
N THR A 92 -19.26 3.30 18.00
CA THR A 92 -18.22 3.61 17.02
C THR A 92 -18.72 3.47 15.58
N PHE A 93 -19.42 2.39 15.26
CA PHE A 93 -20.01 2.21 13.92
C PHE A 93 -21.12 3.23 13.65
N VAL A 94 -22.04 3.41 14.58
CA VAL A 94 -23.14 4.37 14.41
C VAL A 94 -22.57 5.78 14.17
N THR A 95 -21.61 6.22 14.97
CA THR A 95 -21.01 7.55 14.83
C THR A 95 -20.19 7.69 13.53
N PHE A 96 -19.55 6.62 13.05
CA PHE A 96 -18.85 6.62 11.78
C PHE A 96 -19.80 6.80 10.59
N PHE A 97 -20.85 5.93 10.53
CA PHE A 97 -21.81 5.97 9.42
C PHE A 97 -22.79 7.16 9.48
N SER A 98 -22.88 7.84 10.63
CA SER A 98 -23.66 9.08 10.78
C SER A 98 -22.87 10.34 10.41
N LYS A 99 -21.59 10.22 10.04
CA LYS A 99 -20.77 11.38 9.62
C LYS A 99 -21.36 12.05 8.38
N LYS A 100 -21.33 13.37 8.36
CA LYS A 100 -21.76 14.15 7.17
C LYS A 100 -20.89 13.78 5.96
N GLY A 101 -21.54 13.40 4.88
CA GLY A 101 -20.85 13.05 3.62
C GLY A 101 -20.22 11.66 3.62
N ILE A 102 -20.61 10.75 4.54
CA ILE A 102 -20.06 9.39 4.65
C ILE A 102 -20.09 8.62 3.32
N TRP A 103 -21.18 8.70 2.57
CA TRP A 103 -21.31 7.98 1.29
C TRP A 103 -20.32 8.47 0.25
N ILE A 104 -20.08 9.80 0.18
CA ILE A 104 -19.08 10.39 -0.71
C ILE A 104 -17.67 9.97 -0.26
N ALA A 105 -17.42 9.97 1.05
CA ALA A 105 -16.15 9.54 1.61
C ALA A 105 -15.88 8.05 1.35
N MET A 106 -16.88 7.19 1.51
CA MET A 106 -16.76 5.76 1.22
C MET A 106 -16.51 5.53 -0.27
N LEU A 107 -17.25 6.20 -1.15
CA LEU A 107 -17.04 6.12 -2.59
C LEU A 107 -15.63 6.58 -2.97
N PHE A 108 -15.16 7.69 -2.40
CA PHE A 108 -13.79 8.17 -2.58
C PHE A 108 -12.76 7.13 -2.10
N MET A 109 -12.94 6.55 -0.88
CA MET A 109 -12.03 5.54 -0.35
C MET A 109 -11.95 4.29 -1.23
N LEU A 110 -13.06 3.91 -1.86
CA LEU A 110 -13.11 2.73 -2.73
C LEU A 110 -12.54 3.02 -4.13
N LEU A 111 -12.78 4.21 -4.70
CA LEU A 111 -12.44 4.50 -6.09
C LEU A 111 -11.09 5.18 -6.29
N TYR A 112 -10.59 5.92 -5.31
CA TYR A 112 -9.33 6.68 -5.46
C TYR A 112 -8.16 5.82 -5.92
N ARG A 113 -8.09 4.58 -5.47
CA ARG A 113 -7.03 3.62 -5.78
C ARG A 113 -7.42 2.55 -6.79
N LEU A 114 -8.59 2.68 -7.41
CA LEU A 114 -9.12 1.65 -8.30
C LEU A 114 -8.17 1.31 -9.47
N PRO A 115 -7.60 2.29 -10.21
CA PRO A 115 -6.64 2.03 -11.28
C PRO A 115 -5.42 1.26 -10.77
N GLU A 116 -4.83 1.73 -9.68
CA GLU A 116 -3.64 1.10 -9.08
C GLU A 116 -3.95 -0.31 -8.57
N ALA A 117 -5.13 -0.54 -8.01
CA ALA A 117 -5.53 -1.85 -7.49
C ALA A 117 -5.59 -2.92 -8.60
N PHE A 118 -6.09 -2.57 -9.77
CA PHE A 118 -6.05 -3.45 -10.96
C PHE A 118 -4.61 -3.64 -11.47
N LEU A 119 -3.87 -2.54 -11.62
CA LEU A 119 -2.51 -2.54 -12.17
C LEU A 119 -1.57 -3.42 -11.33
N VAL A 120 -1.52 -3.21 -10.02
CA VAL A 120 -0.62 -3.96 -9.12
C VAL A 120 -0.83 -5.46 -9.20
N LYS A 121 -2.05 -5.92 -9.44
CA LYS A 121 -2.36 -7.36 -9.56
C LYS A 121 -1.85 -7.96 -10.88
N MET A 122 -1.89 -7.20 -11.95
CA MET A 122 -1.51 -7.69 -13.28
C MET A 122 -0.09 -7.29 -13.70
N MET A 123 0.58 -6.42 -12.95
CA MET A 123 1.94 -5.97 -13.27
C MET A 123 2.94 -7.13 -13.33
N ASN A 124 3.03 -7.95 -12.28
CA ASN A 124 3.97 -9.08 -12.25
C ASN A 124 3.66 -10.13 -13.32
N PRO A 125 2.40 -10.60 -13.51
CA PRO A 125 2.05 -11.45 -14.64
C PRO A 125 2.45 -10.84 -15.98
N PHE A 126 2.15 -9.56 -16.23
CA PHE A 126 2.51 -8.88 -17.48
C PHE A 126 4.02 -8.85 -17.76
N LEU A 127 4.82 -8.59 -16.74
CA LEU A 127 6.29 -8.57 -16.88
C LEU A 127 6.86 -9.97 -17.18
N LEU A 128 6.28 -11.04 -16.62
CA LEU A 128 6.77 -12.41 -16.68
C LEU A 128 6.20 -13.20 -17.89
N ASP A 129 4.95 -12.96 -18.25
CA ASP A 129 4.30 -13.70 -19.32
C ASP A 129 5.01 -13.48 -20.66
N SER A 130 5.02 -14.54 -21.46
CA SER A 130 5.67 -14.51 -22.79
C SER A 130 5.06 -13.45 -23.71
N VAL A 131 5.87 -12.92 -24.61
CA VAL A 131 5.45 -11.97 -25.66
C VAL A 131 4.27 -12.52 -26.48
N ALA A 132 4.23 -13.84 -26.73
CA ALA A 132 3.13 -14.49 -27.43
C ALA A 132 1.78 -14.38 -26.68
N LYS A 133 1.79 -14.21 -25.35
CA LYS A 133 0.61 -13.96 -24.52
C LYS A 133 0.33 -12.46 -24.31
N GLY A 134 1.11 -11.58 -24.96
CA GLY A 134 0.99 -10.13 -24.80
C GLY A 134 1.77 -9.56 -23.60
N GLY A 135 2.55 -10.38 -22.89
CA GLY A 135 3.45 -9.96 -21.81
C GLY A 135 4.81 -9.48 -22.34
N LEU A 136 5.77 -9.23 -21.43
CA LEU A 136 7.12 -8.79 -21.79
C LEU A 136 8.18 -9.90 -21.75
N GLY A 137 7.86 -11.09 -21.25
CA GLY A 137 8.77 -12.24 -21.23
C GLY A 137 10.03 -12.06 -20.38
N LEU A 138 9.99 -11.17 -19.37
CA LEU A 138 11.15 -10.93 -18.52
C LEU A 138 11.45 -12.13 -17.63
N THR A 139 12.73 -12.31 -17.31
CA THR A 139 13.13 -13.27 -16.28
C THR A 139 12.75 -12.77 -14.89
N THR A 140 12.52 -13.69 -13.96
CA THR A 140 12.24 -13.35 -12.54
C THR A 140 13.33 -12.44 -11.95
N GLN A 141 14.59 -12.63 -12.36
CA GLN A 141 15.70 -11.79 -11.92
C GLN A 141 15.54 -10.34 -12.43
N SER A 142 15.18 -10.17 -13.71
CA SER A 142 14.94 -8.85 -14.31
C SER A 142 13.75 -8.14 -13.64
N VAL A 143 12.67 -8.86 -13.34
CA VAL A 143 11.53 -8.33 -12.61
C VAL A 143 11.94 -7.91 -11.20
N GLY A 144 12.73 -8.72 -10.50
CA GLY A 144 13.30 -8.38 -9.20
C GLY A 144 14.13 -7.09 -9.23
N LEU A 145 14.94 -6.89 -10.26
CA LEU A 145 15.73 -5.66 -10.44
C LEU A 145 14.83 -4.45 -10.72
N VAL A 146 13.95 -4.56 -11.70
CA VAL A 146 13.11 -3.46 -12.16
C VAL A 146 12.09 -3.05 -11.09
N TYR A 147 11.34 -4.00 -10.58
CA TYR A 147 10.28 -3.73 -9.61
C TYR A 147 10.82 -3.65 -8.17
N GLY A 148 11.65 -4.60 -7.78
CA GLY A 148 12.17 -4.73 -6.42
C GLY A 148 13.24 -3.69 -6.06
N THR A 149 14.03 -3.21 -7.02
CA THR A 149 15.10 -2.24 -6.74
C THR A 149 14.74 -0.85 -7.26
N ILE A 150 14.58 -0.71 -8.58
CA ILE A 150 14.30 0.59 -9.21
C ILE A 150 12.93 1.10 -8.77
N GLY A 151 11.91 0.25 -8.80
CA GLY A 151 10.55 0.58 -8.41
C GLY A 151 10.45 1.03 -6.96
N ILE A 152 11.10 0.32 -6.03
CA ILE A 152 11.08 0.67 -4.60
C ILE A 152 11.81 2.00 -4.34
N ALA A 153 12.94 2.25 -4.99
CA ALA A 153 13.64 3.52 -4.88
C ALA A 153 12.75 4.68 -5.36
N ALA A 154 12.13 4.55 -6.52
CA ALA A 154 11.20 5.54 -7.08
C ALA A 154 9.99 5.78 -6.17
N LEU A 155 9.40 4.70 -5.65
CA LEU A 155 8.30 4.73 -4.71
C LEU A 155 8.63 5.49 -3.42
N THR A 156 9.84 5.25 -2.89
CA THR A 156 10.33 5.92 -1.68
C THR A 156 10.48 7.41 -1.91
N VAL A 157 11.12 7.80 -3.02
CA VAL A 157 11.27 9.21 -3.41
C VAL A 157 9.89 9.85 -3.61
N GLY A 158 8.97 9.17 -4.30
CA GLY A 158 7.60 9.64 -4.49
C GLY A 158 6.88 9.89 -3.16
N GLY A 159 6.96 8.96 -2.21
CA GLY A 159 6.34 9.09 -0.89
C GLY A 159 6.90 10.28 -0.08
N VAL A 160 8.21 10.46 -0.06
CA VAL A 160 8.85 11.59 0.62
C VAL A 160 8.45 12.92 -0.02
N LEU A 161 8.54 13.02 -1.35
CA LEU A 161 8.15 14.23 -2.08
C LEU A 161 6.64 14.50 -1.96
N GLY A 162 5.81 13.46 -1.92
CA GLY A 162 4.39 13.57 -1.63
C GLY A 162 4.11 14.16 -0.26
N GLY A 163 4.84 13.71 0.78
CA GLY A 163 4.76 14.28 2.13
C GLY A 163 5.14 15.77 2.15
N ILE A 164 6.23 16.14 1.50
CA ILE A 164 6.69 17.54 1.40
C ILE A 164 5.68 18.40 0.63
N ALA A 165 5.16 17.90 -0.49
CA ALA A 165 4.18 18.62 -1.30
C ALA A 165 2.87 18.84 -0.52
N ALA A 166 2.35 17.82 0.15
CA ALA A 166 1.15 17.91 0.96
C ALA A 166 1.32 18.86 2.16
N SER A 167 2.51 18.86 2.77
CA SER A 167 2.85 19.80 3.85
C SER A 167 2.83 21.26 3.39
N LYS A 168 3.33 21.54 2.17
CA LYS A 168 3.38 22.90 1.62
C LYS A 168 2.05 23.37 1.04
N TRP A 169 1.33 22.51 0.33
CA TRP A 169 0.12 22.89 -0.41
C TRP A 169 -1.17 22.65 0.37
N GLY A 170 -1.11 21.84 1.42
CA GLY A 170 -2.26 21.37 2.17
C GLY A 170 -3.04 20.28 1.42
N LEU A 171 -3.83 19.48 2.15
CA LEU A 171 -4.54 18.32 1.62
C LEU A 171 -5.45 18.68 0.41
N LYS A 172 -6.24 19.74 0.53
CA LYS A 172 -7.22 20.12 -0.51
C LYS A 172 -6.57 20.44 -1.85
N LYS A 173 -5.43 21.15 -1.85
CA LYS A 173 -4.73 21.52 -3.10
C LYS A 173 -3.91 20.36 -3.66
N SER A 174 -3.43 19.46 -2.79
CA SER A 174 -2.62 18.31 -3.18
C SER A 174 -3.43 17.16 -3.75
N MET A 175 -4.73 17.07 -3.43
CA MET A 175 -5.58 15.93 -3.75
C MET A 175 -5.59 15.61 -5.25
N TRP A 176 -5.89 16.62 -6.10
CA TRP A 176 -5.97 16.44 -7.55
C TRP A 176 -4.61 16.12 -8.20
N PRO A 177 -3.54 16.91 -7.97
CA PRO A 177 -2.22 16.56 -8.52
C PRO A 177 -1.74 15.18 -8.10
N MET A 178 -2.03 14.77 -6.87
CA MET A 178 -1.64 13.46 -6.35
C MET A 178 -2.48 12.32 -6.93
N ALA A 179 -3.79 12.53 -7.14
CA ALA A 179 -4.63 11.57 -7.85
C ALA A 179 -4.16 11.37 -9.29
N MET A 180 -3.83 12.46 -10.00
CA MET A 180 -3.29 12.40 -11.36
C MET A 180 -1.93 11.69 -11.39
N ALA A 181 -1.06 11.98 -10.44
CA ALA A 181 0.25 11.31 -10.34
C ALA A 181 0.14 9.81 -10.05
N LEU A 182 -0.93 9.38 -9.39
CA LEU A 182 -1.20 7.96 -9.14
C LEU A 182 -1.78 7.26 -10.38
N THR A 183 -2.58 7.94 -11.17
CA THR A 183 -3.34 7.33 -12.28
C THR A 183 -2.61 7.45 -13.62
N LEU A 184 -2.06 8.62 -13.96
CA LEU A 184 -1.44 8.85 -15.28
C LEU A 184 -0.27 7.91 -15.61
N PRO A 185 0.60 7.52 -14.65
CA PRO A 185 1.65 6.56 -14.94
C PRO A 185 1.16 5.20 -15.43
N CYS A 186 -0.09 4.81 -15.14
CA CYS A 186 -0.66 3.59 -15.71
C CYS A 186 -0.64 3.58 -17.24
N LEU A 187 -0.62 4.77 -17.91
CA LEU A 187 -0.43 4.88 -19.36
C LEU A 187 0.91 4.28 -19.84
N SER A 188 1.93 4.27 -19.00
CA SER A 188 3.19 3.64 -19.35
C SER A 188 3.06 2.13 -19.58
N PHE A 189 2.10 1.48 -18.91
CA PHE A 189 1.81 0.06 -19.13
C PHE A 189 1.01 -0.18 -20.41
N VAL A 190 0.16 0.77 -20.83
CA VAL A 190 -0.46 0.75 -22.16
C VAL A 190 0.64 0.83 -23.22
N PHE A 191 1.58 1.77 -23.06
CA PHE A 191 2.74 1.89 -23.95
C PHE A 191 3.57 0.61 -23.99
N LEU A 192 3.92 0.02 -22.85
CA LEU A 192 4.68 -1.22 -22.74
C LEU A 192 3.95 -2.40 -23.41
N SER A 193 2.64 -2.49 -23.27
CA SER A 193 1.85 -3.58 -23.87
C SER A 193 1.70 -3.47 -25.38
N LEU A 194 1.72 -2.24 -25.94
CA LEU A 194 1.66 -2.00 -27.38
C LEU A 194 3.01 -2.19 -28.07
N TRP A 195 4.07 -1.71 -27.43
CA TRP A 195 5.41 -1.64 -28.05
C TRP A 195 6.32 -2.81 -27.67
N GLN A 196 6.07 -3.45 -26.52
CA GLN A 196 6.83 -4.61 -26.00
C GLN A 196 8.36 -4.46 -26.17
N PRO A 197 8.98 -3.38 -25.63
CA PRO A 197 10.40 -3.14 -25.83
C PRO A 197 11.26 -4.19 -25.10
N ASP A 198 12.36 -4.63 -25.71
CA ASP A 198 13.33 -5.54 -25.09
C ASP A 198 14.25 -4.84 -24.08
N SER A 199 14.30 -3.51 -24.10
CA SER A 199 15.20 -2.72 -23.27
C SER A 199 14.75 -2.64 -21.82
N LEU A 200 15.52 -3.23 -20.90
CA LEU A 200 15.26 -3.14 -19.46
C LEU A 200 15.27 -1.70 -18.94
N TRP A 201 15.98 -0.79 -19.60
CA TRP A 201 15.98 0.64 -19.21
C TRP A 201 14.64 1.30 -19.49
N ILE A 202 14.02 1.01 -20.63
CA ILE A 202 12.69 1.54 -20.97
C ILE A 202 11.65 0.97 -20.00
N ILE A 203 11.65 -0.35 -19.81
CA ILE A 203 10.72 -1.02 -18.88
C ILE A 203 10.94 -0.51 -17.46
N GLY A 204 12.19 -0.42 -17.01
CA GLY A 204 12.54 0.09 -15.69
C GLY A 204 12.11 1.54 -15.47
N SER A 205 12.22 2.39 -16.49
CA SER A 205 11.75 3.79 -16.41
C SER A 205 10.24 3.88 -16.30
N CYS A 206 9.49 3.06 -17.03
CA CYS A 206 8.03 2.99 -16.94
C CYS A 206 7.57 2.52 -15.56
N VAL A 207 8.19 1.47 -15.02
CA VAL A 207 7.90 0.96 -13.67
C VAL A 207 8.31 1.99 -12.61
N ALA A 208 9.44 2.67 -12.78
CA ALA A 208 9.87 3.72 -11.86
C ALA A 208 8.88 4.90 -11.83
N LEU A 209 8.38 5.31 -13.00
CA LEU A 209 7.39 6.38 -13.11
C LEU A 209 6.09 6.01 -12.39
N ASP A 210 5.60 4.78 -12.59
CA ASP A 210 4.43 4.26 -11.91
C ASP A 210 4.61 4.21 -10.39
N GLN A 211 5.70 3.61 -9.93
CA GLN A 211 5.99 3.49 -8.51
C GLN A 211 6.22 4.84 -7.83
N PHE A 212 6.85 5.79 -8.53
CA PHE A 212 6.95 7.18 -8.06
C PHE A 212 5.56 7.81 -7.89
N GLY A 213 4.73 7.71 -8.92
CA GLY A 213 3.36 8.24 -8.92
C GLY A 213 2.53 7.64 -7.80
N TYR A 214 2.66 6.33 -7.59
CA TYR A 214 2.04 5.63 -6.49
C TYR A 214 2.51 6.16 -5.12
N GLY A 215 3.81 6.26 -4.88
CA GLY A 215 4.34 6.81 -3.63
C GLY A 215 3.84 8.23 -3.36
N PHE A 216 3.89 9.08 -4.38
CA PHE A 216 3.46 10.47 -4.30
C PHE A 216 1.94 10.60 -4.06
N GLY A 217 1.13 9.90 -4.84
CA GLY A 217 -0.33 9.98 -4.79
C GLY A 217 -0.95 9.35 -3.56
N PHE A 218 -0.35 8.27 -3.06
CA PHE A 218 -0.81 7.58 -1.86
C PHE A 218 -0.79 8.46 -0.60
N THR A 219 0.09 9.45 -0.56
CA THR A 219 0.19 10.38 0.57
C THR A 219 -1.10 11.18 0.80
N ALA A 220 -1.70 11.73 -0.27
CA ALA A 220 -2.97 12.45 -0.16
C ALA A 220 -4.10 11.55 0.33
N TYR A 221 -4.13 10.30 -0.14
CA TYR A 221 -5.11 9.32 0.31
C TYR A 221 -5.00 9.05 1.81
N MET A 222 -3.79 8.79 2.32
CA MET A 222 -3.56 8.55 3.74
C MET A 222 -3.96 9.76 4.61
N LEU A 223 -3.64 10.97 4.16
CA LEU A 223 -4.03 12.20 4.84
C LEU A 223 -5.55 12.39 4.86
N TYR A 224 -6.23 12.02 3.77
CA TYR A 224 -7.69 12.06 3.72
C TYR A 224 -8.30 11.07 4.73
N LEU A 225 -7.78 9.85 4.86
CA LEU A 225 -8.26 8.87 5.85
C LEU A 225 -8.09 9.43 7.28
N ILE A 226 -6.96 10.07 7.56
CA ILE A 226 -6.71 10.69 8.86
C ILE A 226 -7.71 11.84 9.11
N TYR A 227 -7.88 12.74 8.15
CA TYR A 227 -8.82 13.85 8.23
C TYR A 227 -10.26 13.36 8.46
N PHE A 228 -10.69 12.36 7.68
CA PHE A 228 -12.06 11.84 7.80
C PHE A 228 -12.30 11.08 9.11
N SER A 229 -11.27 10.52 9.70
CA SER A 229 -11.35 9.79 10.96
C SER A 229 -11.53 10.69 12.19
N GLU A 230 -11.35 12.01 12.08
CA GLU A 230 -11.44 12.93 13.23
C GLU A 230 -12.77 12.83 13.98
N GLY A 231 -12.71 12.98 15.31
CA GLY A 231 -13.85 12.91 16.23
C GLY A 231 -13.55 12.12 17.50
N GLU A 232 -14.59 11.84 18.28
CA GLU A 232 -14.48 11.17 19.60
C GLU A 232 -13.79 9.80 19.50
N PHE A 233 -14.08 9.02 18.43
CA PHE A 233 -13.52 7.69 18.21
C PHE A 233 -12.46 7.70 17.10
N LYS A 234 -11.55 8.68 17.06
CA LYS A 234 -10.59 8.90 15.97
C LYS A 234 -9.84 7.65 15.56
N THR A 235 -9.26 6.90 16.50
CA THR A 235 -8.48 5.69 16.22
C THR A 235 -9.34 4.59 15.61
N ALA A 236 -10.53 4.36 16.15
CA ALA A 236 -11.44 3.35 15.64
C ALA A 236 -12.02 3.75 14.27
N HIS A 237 -12.35 5.02 14.07
CA HIS A 237 -12.77 5.52 12.75
C HIS A 237 -11.63 5.41 11.70
N TYR A 238 -10.38 5.67 12.09
CA TYR A 238 -9.24 5.47 11.21
C TYR A 238 -9.08 3.98 10.82
N SER A 239 -9.32 3.07 11.76
CA SER A 239 -9.32 1.63 11.47
C SER A 239 -10.41 1.24 10.47
N LEU A 240 -11.61 1.82 10.57
CA LEU A 240 -12.68 1.63 9.58
C LEU A 240 -12.29 2.20 8.20
N CYS A 241 -11.71 3.41 8.15
CA CYS A 241 -11.19 3.98 6.91
C CYS A 241 -10.14 3.06 6.25
N THR A 242 -9.21 2.50 7.05
CA THR A 242 -8.20 1.56 6.52
C THR A 242 -8.80 0.21 6.11
N ALA A 243 -9.92 -0.21 6.69
CA ALA A 243 -10.67 -1.37 6.22
C ALA A 243 -11.28 -1.12 4.83
N PHE A 244 -11.86 0.07 4.57
CA PHE A 244 -12.30 0.46 3.23
C PHE A 244 -11.13 0.57 2.24
N MET A 245 -9.98 1.05 2.69
CA MET A 245 -8.74 1.03 1.88
C MET A 245 -8.34 -0.40 1.49
N ALA A 246 -8.39 -1.35 2.41
CA ALA A 246 -8.10 -2.75 2.10
C ALA A 246 -9.13 -3.32 1.11
N LEU A 247 -10.41 -3.03 1.31
CA LEU A 247 -11.50 -3.46 0.44
C LEU A 247 -11.33 -2.93 -1.00
N SER A 248 -10.89 -1.67 -1.15
CA SER A 248 -10.60 -1.07 -2.46
C SER A 248 -9.50 -1.77 -3.26
N MET A 249 -8.61 -2.49 -2.58
CA MET A 249 -7.57 -3.31 -3.22
C MET A 249 -8.03 -4.76 -3.45
N MET A 250 -8.84 -5.27 -2.52
CA MET A 250 -9.30 -6.67 -2.58
C MET A 250 -10.32 -6.90 -3.69
N LEU A 251 -11.34 -6.05 -3.80
CA LEU A 251 -12.43 -6.23 -4.78
C LEU A 251 -11.91 -6.23 -6.23
N PRO A 252 -11.15 -5.22 -6.70
CA PRO A 252 -10.56 -5.27 -8.04
C PRO A 252 -9.59 -6.44 -8.20
N GLY A 253 -8.81 -6.74 -7.15
CA GLY A 253 -7.87 -7.84 -7.16
C GLY A 253 -8.48 -9.21 -7.38
N MET A 254 -9.74 -9.43 -6.95
CA MET A 254 -10.46 -10.68 -7.16
C MET A 254 -10.85 -10.90 -8.62
N VAL A 255 -11.10 -9.82 -9.37
CA VAL A 255 -11.61 -9.89 -10.74
C VAL A 255 -10.57 -9.51 -11.79
N ALA A 256 -9.44 -8.95 -11.40
CA ALA A 256 -8.40 -8.44 -12.30
C ALA A 256 -7.93 -9.49 -13.31
N GLY A 257 -7.72 -10.75 -12.88
CA GLY A 257 -7.31 -11.84 -13.76
C GLY A 257 -8.36 -12.17 -14.80
N TYR A 258 -9.61 -12.30 -14.42
CA TYR A 258 -10.73 -12.57 -15.36
C TYR A 258 -10.90 -11.45 -16.39
N VAL A 259 -10.79 -10.19 -15.94
CA VAL A 259 -10.88 -9.03 -16.82
C VAL A 259 -9.70 -9.04 -17.81
N GLN A 260 -8.50 -9.36 -17.34
CA GLN A 260 -7.31 -9.44 -18.19
C GLN A 260 -7.39 -10.61 -19.19
N GLU A 261 -7.86 -11.78 -18.78
CA GLU A 261 -8.06 -12.92 -19.70
C GLU A 261 -9.05 -12.59 -20.80
N TRP A 262 -10.10 -11.84 -20.50
CA TRP A 262 -11.12 -11.45 -21.47
C TRP A 262 -10.65 -10.34 -22.42
N LEU A 263 -9.93 -9.33 -21.90
CA LEU A 263 -9.53 -8.14 -22.67
C LEU A 263 -8.14 -8.28 -23.32
N GLY A 264 -7.27 -9.14 -22.79
CA GLY A 264 -5.84 -9.11 -23.06
C GLY A 264 -5.15 -7.92 -22.36
N TYR A 265 -3.82 -7.92 -22.28
CA TYR A 265 -3.05 -6.92 -21.53
C TYR A 265 -3.28 -5.48 -22.02
N THR A 266 -3.25 -5.25 -23.33
CA THR A 266 -3.36 -3.90 -23.90
C THR A 266 -4.70 -3.24 -23.55
N TRP A 267 -5.80 -3.94 -23.77
CA TRP A 267 -7.12 -3.41 -23.47
C TRP A 267 -7.39 -3.38 -21.96
N PHE A 268 -6.80 -4.29 -21.19
CA PHE A 268 -6.85 -4.27 -19.75
C PHE A 268 -6.22 -2.99 -19.18
N PHE A 269 -5.00 -2.63 -19.60
CA PHE A 269 -4.37 -1.39 -19.15
C PHE A 269 -5.11 -0.15 -19.66
N GLY A 270 -5.73 -0.20 -20.84
CA GLY A 270 -6.64 0.83 -21.31
C GLY A 270 -7.88 0.98 -20.43
N PHE A 271 -8.50 -0.14 -20.04
CA PHE A 271 -9.65 -0.18 -19.13
C PHE A 271 -9.32 0.41 -17.76
N VAL A 272 -8.13 0.15 -17.24
CA VAL A 272 -7.68 0.66 -15.94
C VAL A 272 -7.63 2.20 -15.90
N MET A 273 -7.55 2.87 -17.06
CA MET A 273 -7.51 4.34 -17.18
C MET A 273 -8.88 5.01 -17.16
N VAL A 274 -9.96 4.25 -17.39
CA VAL A 274 -11.35 4.75 -17.44
C VAL A 274 -12.04 4.61 -16.09
#